data_bb64bf061c361485f9765fdd8af4c08c
#
_entry.id   bb64bf061c361485f9765fdd8af4c08c
#
_cell.length_a   1.000
_cell.length_b   1.000
_cell.length_c   1.000
_cell.angle_alpha   90.00
_cell.angle_beta   90.00
_cell.angle_gamma   90.00
#
_symmetry.space_group_name_H-M   'P 1'
#
loop_
_entity.id
_entity.type
_entity.pdbx_description
1 polymer ?
#
loop_
_entity_poly.entity_id
_entity_poly.type
_entity_poly.pdbx_seq_one_letter_code
_entity_poly.pdbx_strand_id
1 'polypeptide(L)'
;NAKHQRHSMILVPMDTEGVEIKKMMHVFGYDDAPHGHAHMKFTNVRVPKDNLLLGEGRGFEIAQGRLGPGRIHHCMRAIGSAEVALELMCRRGIDPSKVAFGKNLANLGANYDHIAESRIELNAARFLTLDAAAKMDTVGNKIAASEIAQIKVFAPNVALKIIDRAIQIHGGEGVSQLTPLASMYAHMRTLRPVS
;
A
#
# COMPACT_ATOMS: atom_id res chain seq x y z
N ASN A 1 -4.22 -28.74 18.93
CA ASN A 1 -3.16 -28.20 18.06
C ASN A 1 -2.61 -26.91 18.65
N ALA A 2 -1.29 -26.68 18.53
CA ALA A 2 -0.65 -25.44 18.96
C ALA A 2 -1.27 -24.24 18.23
N LYS A 3 -1.26 -23.06 18.86
CA LYS A 3 -1.93 -21.84 18.35
C LYS A 3 -1.62 -21.53 16.88
N HIS A 4 -0.39 -21.78 16.44
CA HIS A 4 0.08 -21.48 15.07
C HIS A 4 -0.06 -22.65 14.10
N GLN A 5 -0.66 -23.79 14.53
CA GLN A 5 -0.87 -24.99 13.70
C GLN A 5 -2.35 -25.27 13.43
N ARG A 6 -3.18 -24.23 13.47
CA ARG A 6 -4.64 -24.37 13.31
C ARG A 6 -5.11 -24.25 11.86
N HIS A 7 -4.26 -23.74 10.98
CA HIS A 7 -4.60 -23.42 9.59
C HIS A 7 -3.62 -24.09 8.62
N SER A 8 -4.15 -24.50 7.49
CA SER A 8 -3.39 -25.02 6.36
C SER A 8 -3.66 -24.18 5.13
N MET A 9 -2.78 -24.20 4.13
CA MET A 9 -3.01 -23.62 2.82
C MET A 9 -3.14 -24.70 1.77
N ILE A 10 -4.15 -24.58 0.92
CA ILE A 10 -4.42 -25.54 -0.16
C ILE A 10 -4.70 -24.78 -1.46
N LEU A 11 -4.20 -25.29 -2.57
CA LEU A 11 -4.47 -24.76 -3.90
C LEU A 11 -5.82 -25.29 -4.38
N VAL A 12 -6.68 -24.37 -4.83
CA VAL A 12 -7.98 -24.69 -5.41
C VAL A 12 -8.02 -24.03 -6.79
N PRO A 13 -8.01 -24.81 -7.88
CA PRO A 13 -8.21 -24.27 -9.22
C PRO A 13 -9.57 -23.56 -9.33
N MET A 14 -9.61 -22.45 -10.06
CA MET A 14 -10.81 -21.61 -10.13
C MET A 14 -11.98 -22.27 -10.90
N ASP A 15 -11.69 -23.24 -11.74
CA ASP A 15 -12.63 -24.07 -12.51
C ASP A 15 -13.11 -25.32 -11.76
N THR A 16 -12.70 -25.48 -10.48
CA THR A 16 -13.14 -26.61 -9.66
C THR A 16 -14.64 -26.52 -9.37
N GLU A 17 -15.34 -27.66 -9.51
CA GLU A 17 -16.77 -27.74 -9.19
C GLU A 17 -17.05 -27.26 -7.77
N GLY A 18 -18.06 -26.40 -7.59
CA GLY A 18 -18.44 -25.80 -6.33
C GLY A 18 -17.72 -24.48 -5.99
N VAL A 19 -16.78 -24.03 -6.83
CA VAL A 19 -16.19 -22.69 -6.74
C VAL A 19 -17.06 -21.70 -7.53
N GLU A 20 -17.51 -20.64 -6.87
CA GLU A 20 -18.40 -19.65 -7.47
C GLU A 20 -17.93 -18.23 -7.12
N ILE A 21 -17.74 -17.37 -8.13
CA ILE A 21 -17.55 -15.94 -7.96
C ILE A 21 -18.94 -15.29 -7.84
N LYS A 22 -19.30 -14.82 -6.66
CA LYS A 22 -20.60 -14.18 -6.40
C LYS A 22 -20.67 -12.77 -6.97
N LYS A 23 -19.63 -11.99 -6.76
CA LYS A 23 -19.50 -10.62 -7.29
C LYS A 23 -18.07 -10.12 -7.20
N MET A 24 -17.73 -9.18 -8.04
CA MET A 24 -16.53 -8.37 -7.88
C MET A 24 -16.79 -7.25 -6.86
N MET A 25 -15.80 -7.00 -6.00
CA MET A 25 -15.87 -6.01 -4.93
C MET A 25 -15.16 -4.73 -5.37
N HIS A 26 -15.73 -3.58 -5.00
CA HIS A 26 -15.09 -2.29 -5.24
C HIS A 26 -14.46 -1.77 -3.94
N VAL A 27 -13.33 -1.10 -4.07
CA VAL A 27 -12.63 -0.42 -2.98
C VAL A 27 -12.46 1.04 -3.35
N PHE A 28 -13.05 1.96 -2.59
CA PHE A 28 -13.13 3.39 -2.95
C PHE A 28 -13.69 3.67 -4.34
N GLY A 29 -14.62 2.82 -4.82
CA GLY A 29 -15.20 2.92 -6.16
C GLY A 29 -14.36 2.32 -7.28
N TYR A 30 -13.14 1.82 -7.02
CA TYR A 30 -12.29 1.13 -7.99
C TYR A 30 -12.47 -0.38 -7.90
N ASP A 31 -12.51 -1.05 -9.05
CA ASP A 31 -12.61 -2.50 -9.17
C ASP A 31 -11.26 -3.21 -9.21
N ASP A 32 -10.17 -2.42 -9.30
CA ASP A 32 -8.78 -2.89 -9.42
C ASP A 32 -8.55 -3.87 -10.58
N ALA A 33 -9.31 -3.73 -11.69
CA ALA A 33 -9.10 -4.55 -12.89
C ALA A 33 -7.65 -4.43 -13.42
N PRO A 34 -7.06 -5.49 -13.96
CA PRO A 34 -7.63 -6.83 -14.23
C PRO A 34 -7.60 -7.79 -13.02
N HIS A 35 -6.95 -7.43 -11.91
CA HIS A 35 -6.79 -8.31 -10.74
C HIS A 35 -8.09 -8.42 -9.94
N GLY A 36 -8.58 -7.29 -9.43
CA GLY A 36 -9.83 -7.21 -8.69
C GLY A 36 -9.84 -7.94 -7.34
N HIS A 37 -10.99 -7.86 -6.69
CA HIS A 37 -11.27 -8.54 -5.42
C HIS A 37 -12.64 -9.21 -5.54
N ALA A 38 -12.71 -10.52 -5.34
CA ALA A 38 -13.93 -11.27 -5.51
C ALA A 38 -14.53 -11.72 -4.18
N HIS A 39 -15.87 -11.65 -4.09
CA HIS A 39 -16.61 -12.41 -3.10
C HIS A 39 -16.84 -13.80 -3.66
N MET A 40 -16.21 -14.79 -3.05
CA MET A 40 -16.25 -16.18 -3.50
C MET A 40 -17.07 -17.04 -2.55
N LYS A 41 -17.73 -18.05 -3.13
CA LYS A 41 -18.41 -19.11 -2.38
C LYS A 41 -17.81 -20.45 -2.77
N PHE A 42 -17.56 -21.28 -1.77
CA PHE A 42 -17.09 -22.66 -1.92
C PHE A 42 -18.17 -23.60 -1.38
N THR A 43 -18.64 -24.54 -2.18
CA THR A 43 -19.69 -25.49 -1.81
C THR A 43 -19.22 -26.90 -2.11
N ASN A 44 -18.93 -27.69 -1.09
CA ASN A 44 -18.47 -29.08 -1.21
C ASN A 44 -17.27 -29.25 -2.18
N VAL A 45 -16.41 -28.26 -2.28
CA VAL A 45 -15.23 -28.29 -3.17
C VAL A 45 -14.28 -29.40 -2.73
N ARG A 46 -13.87 -30.23 -3.68
CA ARG A 46 -12.90 -31.32 -3.48
C ARG A 46 -11.69 -31.10 -4.37
N VAL A 47 -10.51 -31.20 -3.78
CA VAL A 47 -9.23 -31.07 -4.50
C VAL A 47 -8.29 -32.22 -4.07
N PRO A 48 -7.31 -32.59 -4.89
CA PRO A 48 -6.31 -33.57 -4.52
C PRO A 48 -5.56 -33.19 -3.24
N LYS A 49 -5.18 -34.17 -2.44
CA LYS A 49 -4.40 -33.95 -1.23
C LYS A 49 -3.04 -33.29 -1.50
N ASP A 50 -2.47 -33.56 -2.66
CA ASP A 50 -1.19 -33.00 -3.11
C ASP A 50 -1.23 -31.47 -3.38
N ASN A 51 -2.43 -30.90 -3.46
CA ASN A 51 -2.61 -29.45 -3.49
C ASN A 51 -2.33 -28.77 -2.14
N LEU A 52 -2.15 -29.53 -1.07
CA LEU A 52 -1.82 -29.03 0.26
C LEU A 52 -0.37 -28.54 0.31
N LEU A 53 -0.19 -27.25 0.63
CA LEU A 53 1.15 -26.65 0.66
C LEU A 53 1.85 -26.94 1.98
N LEU A 54 3.07 -27.45 1.92
CA LEU A 54 3.96 -27.80 3.05
C LEU A 54 3.39 -28.79 4.08
N GLY A 55 2.12 -29.19 3.97
CA GLY A 55 1.45 -30.08 4.92
C GLY A 55 0.48 -29.39 5.89
N GLU A 56 -0.22 -30.20 6.67
CA GLU A 56 -1.24 -29.74 7.61
C GLU A 56 -0.67 -28.84 8.72
N GLY A 57 -1.41 -27.81 9.08
CA GLY A 57 -1.08 -26.90 10.17
C GLY A 57 0.02 -25.88 9.86
N ARG A 58 0.54 -25.83 8.64
CA ARG A 58 1.65 -24.94 8.26
C ARG A 58 1.21 -23.66 7.53
N GLY A 59 -0.08 -23.38 7.49
CA GLY A 59 -0.62 -22.20 6.80
C GLY A 59 -0.13 -20.87 7.38
N PHE A 60 0.01 -20.78 8.72
CA PHE A 60 0.54 -19.58 9.36
C PHE A 60 2.02 -19.33 9.01
N GLU A 61 2.83 -20.39 8.98
CA GLU A 61 4.24 -20.33 8.58
C GLU A 61 4.40 -19.79 7.15
N ILE A 62 3.60 -20.33 6.22
CA ILE A 62 3.58 -19.89 4.82
C ILE A 62 3.21 -18.41 4.74
N ALA A 63 2.15 -17.99 5.45
CA ALA A 63 1.70 -16.61 5.47
C ALA A 63 2.79 -15.65 5.98
N GLN A 64 3.44 -15.98 7.09
CA GLN A 64 4.48 -15.12 7.68
C GLN A 64 5.75 -15.06 6.82
N GLY A 65 6.13 -16.16 6.17
CA GLY A 65 7.26 -16.17 5.24
C GLY A 65 7.06 -15.23 4.05
N ARG A 66 5.82 -15.04 3.59
CA ARG A 66 5.47 -14.14 2.49
C ARG A 66 5.24 -12.70 2.95
N LEU A 67 4.56 -12.49 4.09
CA LEU A 67 4.11 -11.17 4.52
C LEU A 67 5.25 -10.25 4.97
N GLY A 68 6.33 -10.78 5.54
CA GLY A 68 7.48 -9.97 5.96
C GLY A 68 8.10 -9.20 4.77
N PRO A 69 8.64 -9.89 3.75
CA PRO A 69 9.15 -9.24 2.54
C PRO A 69 8.08 -8.40 1.82
N GLY A 70 6.83 -8.88 1.78
CA GLY A 70 5.71 -8.16 1.19
C GLY A 70 5.47 -6.79 1.82
N ARG A 71 5.63 -6.66 3.14
CA ARG A 71 5.47 -5.37 3.85
C ARG A 71 6.54 -4.37 3.46
N ILE A 72 7.80 -4.78 3.32
CA ILE A 72 8.89 -3.92 2.83
C ILE A 72 8.58 -3.43 1.42
N HIS A 73 8.17 -4.34 0.52
CA HIS A 73 7.77 -3.99 -0.83
C HIS A 73 6.60 -2.99 -0.87
N HIS A 74 5.57 -3.17 -0.03
CA HIS A 74 4.46 -2.24 0.08
C HIS A 74 4.91 -0.86 0.56
N CYS A 75 5.85 -0.79 1.52
CA CYS A 75 6.39 0.47 2.01
C CYS A 75 7.18 1.21 0.91
N MET A 76 8.01 0.49 0.13
CA MET A 76 8.75 1.11 -0.99
C MET A 76 7.81 1.64 -2.08
N ARG A 77 6.73 0.93 -2.40
CA ARG A 77 5.71 1.43 -3.34
C ARG A 77 4.99 2.67 -2.81
N ALA A 78 4.67 2.70 -1.52
CA ALA A 78 4.08 3.87 -0.88
C ALA A 78 5.01 5.09 -0.95
N ILE A 79 6.32 4.89 -0.70
CA ILE A 79 7.36 5.92 -0.82
C ILE A 79 7.45 6.42 -2.27
N GLY A 80 7.44 5.53 -3.26
CA GLY A 80 7.45 5.90 -4.67
C GLY A 80 6.23 6.75 -5.07
N SER A 81 5.03 6.36 -4.63
CA SER A 81 3.82 7.17 -4.85
C SER A 81 3.90 8.54 -4.17
N ALA A 82 4.41 8.60 -2.95
CA ALA A 82 4.59 9.87 -2.25
C ALA A 82 5.62 10.78 -2.93
N GLU A 83 6.68 10.22 -3.52
CA GLU A 83 7.66 10.98 -4.32
C GLU A 83 6.99 11.67 -5.51
N VAL A 84 6.17 10.93 -6.27
CA VAL A 84 5.40 11.47 -7.39
C VAL A 84 4.43 12.56 -6.93
N ALA A 85 3.73 12.34 -5.82
CA ALA A 85 2.81 13.33 -5.27
C ALA A 85 3.53 14.61 -4.83
N LEU A 86 4.71 14.48 -4.21
CA LEU A 86 5.53 15.63 -3.82
C LEU A 86 6.04 16.41 -5.05
N GLU A 87 6.45 15.71 -6.10
CA GLU A 87 6.84 16.33 -7.36
C GLU A 87 5.68 17.12 -7.97
N LEU A 88 4.49 16.53 -8.03
CA LEU A 88 3.28 17.21 -8.52
C LEU A 88 2.95 18.44 -7.67
N MET A 89 3.07 18.33 -6.34
CA MET A 89 2.87 19.44 -5.41
C MET A 89 3.85 20.59 -5.68
N CYS A 90 5.14 20.28 -5.89
CA CYS A 90 6.15 21.29 -6.21
C CYS A 90 5.86 21.96 -7.56
N ARG A 91 5.58 21.17 -8.60
CA ARG A 91 5.25 21.71 -9.95
C ARG A 91 4.03 22.62 -9.89
N ARG A 92 2.97 22.21 -9.20
CA ARG A 92 1.76 23.04 -9.00
C ARG A 92 2.08 24.33 -8.25
N GLY A 93 2.95 24.24 -7.23
CA GLY A 93 3.32 25.36 -6.37
C GLY A 93 4.00 26.51 -7.12
N ILE A 94 4.78 26.20 -8.16
CA ILE A 94 5.56 27.17 -8.94
C ILE A 94 4.95 27.48 -10.32
N ASP A 95 3.82 26.87 -10.69
CA ASP A 95 3.17 27.06 -11.98
C ASP A 95 2.73 28.53 -12.16
N PRO A 96 3.27 29.25 -13.15
CA PRO A 96 2.94 30.67 -13.35
C PRO A 96 1.49 30.89 -13.79
N SER A 97 0.82 29.88 -14.31
CA SER A 97 -0.61 29.90 -14.63
C SER A 97 -1.53 29.73 -13.42
N LYS A 98 -0.99 29.34 -12.29
CA LYS A 98 -1.71 29.03 -11.05
C LYS A 98 -1.29 29.96 -9.91
N VAL A 99 -1.55 31.23 -10.09
CA VAL A 99 -1.26 32.26 -9.09
C VAL A 99 -2.54 32.66 -8.36
N ALA A 100 -2.41 33.01 -7.09
CA ALA A 100 -3.50 33.59 -6.31
C ALA A 100 -2.94 34.74 -5.47
N PHE A 101 -3.72 35.81 -5.30
CA PHE A 101 -3.30 37.03 -4.56
C PHE A 101 -1.95 37.59 -5.03
N GLY A 102 -1.64 37.45 -6.33
CA GLY A 102 -0.38 37.93 -6.93
C GLY A 102 0.87 37.13 -6.58
N LYS A 103 0.72 35.92 -6.01
CA LYS A 103 1.83 35.06 -5.61
C LYS A 103 1.66 33.63 -6.16
N ASN A 104 2.78 32.95 -6.39
CA ASN A 104 2.77 31.51 -6.66
C ASN A 104 2.17 30.75 -5.48
N LEU A 105 1.49 29.64 -5.75
CA LEU A 105 0.82 28.84 -4.72
C LEU A 105 1.79 28.32 -3.65
N ALA A 106 3.05 28.02 -4.01
CA ALA A 106 4.07 27.62 -3.05
C ALA A 106 4.30 28.65 -1.93
N ASN A 107 4.08 29.94 -2.21
CA ASN A 107 4.31 31.02 -1.27
C ASN A 107 3.02 31.47 -0.53
N LEU A 108 1.96 30.67 -0.62
CA LEU A 108 0.68 30.96 0.03
C LEU A 108 0.41 29.99 1.19
N GLY A 109 -0.01 30.58 2.33
CA GLY A 109 -0.34 29.82 3.52
C GLY A 109 0.84 28.93 3.97
N ALA A 110 0.54 27.68 4.32
CA ALA A 110 1.52 26.70 4.80
C ALA A 110 2.12 25.83 3.68
N ASN A 111 1.91 26.16 2.40
CA ASN A 111 2.35 25.28 1.31
C ASN A 111 3.87 25.07 1.27
N TYR A 112 4.64 26.12 1.56
CA TYR A 112 6.11 26.02 1.63
C TYR A 112 6.55 25.04 2.74
N ASP A 113 5.97 25.19 3.92
CA ASP A 113 6.26 24.32 5.05
C ASP A 113 5.85 22.88 4.76
N HIS A 114 4.67 22.69 4.15
CA HIS A 114 4.19 21.36 3.73
C HIS A 114 5.13 20.66 2.75
N ILE A 115 5.71 21.41 1.79
CA ILE A 115 6.70 20.86 0.84
C ILE A 115 7.97 20.42 1.59
N ALA A 116 8.49 21.29 2.47
CA ALA A 116 9.71 21.02 3.24
C ALA A 116 9.54 19.80 4.17
N GLU A 117 8.47 19.80 4.97
CA GLU A 117 8.14 18.68 5.87
C GLU A 117 7.92 17.38 5.10
N SER A 118 7.23 17.44 3.95
CA SER A 118 6.99 16.26 3.12
C SER A 118 8.30 15.64 2.63
N ARG A 119 9.28 16.44 2.24
CA ARG A 119 10.61 15.96 1.85
C ARG A 119 11.32 15.30 3.02
N ILE A 120 11.30 15.91 4.20
CA ILE A 120 11.92 15.36 5.41
C ILE A 120 11.29 14.02 5.79
N GLU A 121 9.97 13.97 5.90
CA GLU A 121 9.22 12.77 6.28
C GLU A 121 9.40 11.63 5.25
N LEU A 122 9.42 11.96 3.97
CA LEU A 122 9.63 10.98 2.90
C LEU A 122 11.03 10.37 2.93
N ASN A 123 12.05 11.18 3.17
CA ASN A 123 13.42 10.70 3.34
C ASN A 123 13.55 9.81 4.58
N ALA A 124 12.96 10.20 5.71
CA ALA A 124 12.93 9.38 6.92
C ALA A 124 12.25 8.01 6.67
N ALA A 125 11.10 8.00 5.98
CA ALA A 125 10.40 6.76 5.62
C ALA A 125 11.25 5.86 4.72
N ARG A 126 11.97 6.44 3.76
CA ARG A 126 12.88 5.72 2.86
C ARG A 126 14.02 5.08 3.63
N PHE A 127 14.71 5.82 4.48
CA PHE A 127 15.83 5.30 5.26
C PHE A 127 15.40 4.20 6.23
N LEU A 128 14.30 4.37 6.94
CA LEU A 128 13.75 3.30 7.79
C LEU A 128 13.39 2.04 7.00
N THR A 129 12.86 2.20 5.79
CA THR A 129 12.50 1.06 4.95
C THR A 129 13.73 0.33 4.42
N LEU A 130 14.77 1.06 4.04
CA LEU A 130 16.05 0.49 3.61
C LEU A 130 16.77 -0.22 4.77
N ASP A 131 16.73 0.35 5.97
CA ASP A 131 17.26 -0.30 7.18
C ASP A 131 16.57 -1.62 7.47
N ALA A 132 15.22 -1.64 7.45
CA ALA A 132 14.46 -2.86 7.62
C ALA A 132 14.76 -3.92 6.56
N ALA A 133 14.97 -3.51 5.30
CA ALA A 133 15.37 -4.40 4.21
C ALA A 133 16.77 -4.98 4.44
N ALA A 134 17.75 -4.14 4.73
CA ALA A 134 19.12 -4.57 5.01
C ALA A 134 19.18 -5.52 6.21
N LYS A 135 18.42 -5.24 7.26
CA LYS A 135 18.33 -6.12 8.43
C LYS A 135 17.68 -7.46 8.07
N MET A 136 16.63 -7.45 7.25
CA MET A 136 16.01 -8.69 6.79
C MET A 136 17.00 -9.54 5.96
N ASP A 137 17.80 -8.92 5.10
CA ASP A 137 18.79 -9.62 4.28
C ASP A 137 19.93 -10.23 5.10
N THR A 138 20.31 -9.58 6.21
CA THR A 138 21.44 -10.03 7.05
C THR A 138 21.04 -11.06 8.11
N VAL A 139 19.88 -10.89 8.79
CA VAL A 139 19.48 -11.72 9.94
C VAL A 139 18.14 -12.42 9.75
N GLY A 140 17.48 -12.21 8.63
CA GLY A 140 16.23 -12.86 8.26
C GLY A 140 14.96 -12.20 8.82
N ASN A 141 13.85 -12.55 8.21
CA ASN A 141 12.52 -11.97 8.44
C ASN A 141 12.07 -12.01 9.91
N LYS A 142 12.35 -13.12 10.62
CA LYS A 142 11.88 -13.31 12.00
C LYS A 142 12.57 -12.34 12.97
N ILE A 143 13.86 -12.09 12.78
CA ILE A 143 14.64 -11.19 13.64
C ILE A 143 14.34 -9.72 13.28
N ALA A 144 14.16 -9.41 12.00
CA ALA A 144 13.80 -8.07 11.53
C ALA A 144 12.32 -7.71 11.73
N ALA A 145 11.54 -8.52 12.43
CA ALA A 145 10.08 -8.33 12.56
C ALA A 145 9.67 -6.99 13.16
N SER A 146 10.46 -6.46 14.09
CA SER A 146 10.21 -5.15 14.72
C SER A 146 10.34 -4.01 13.72
N GLU A 147 11.42 -3.97 12.96
CA GLU A 147 11.69 -2.95 11.94
C GLU A 147 10.65 -3.02 10.82
N ILE A 148 10.30 -4.23 10.39
CA ILE A 148 9.23 -4.45 9.39
C ILE A 148 7.88 -3.93 9.91
N ALA A 149 7.57 -4.11 11.19
CA ALA A 149 6.34 -3.58 11.79
C ALA A 149 6.36 -2.04 11.86
N GLN A 150 7.49 -1.43 12.22
CA GLN A 150 7.65 0.03 12.30
C GLN A 150 7.42 0.71 10.94
N ILE A 151 8.08 0.22 9.88
CA ILE A 151 7.91 0.80 8.55
C ILE A 151 6.49 0.63 8.03
N LYS A 152 5.82 -0.48 8.35
CA LYS A 152 4.44 -0.73 7.93
C LYS A 152 3.44 0.25 8.54
N VAL A 153 3.75 0.77 9.73
CA VAL A 153 2.99 1.87 10.34
C VAL A 153 3.39 3.21 9.73
N PHE A 154 4.68 3.49 9.62
CA PHE A 154 5.19 4.82 9.30
C PHE A 154 5.03 5.19 7.83
N ALA A 155 5.52 4.36 6.91
CA ALA A 155 5.57 4.71 5.48
C ALA A 155 4.18 4.95 4.85
N PRO A 156 3.12 4.15 5.08
CA PRO A 156 1.79 4.44 4.54
C PRO A 156 1.16 5.72 5.11
N ASN A 157 1.45 6.07 6.37
CA ASN A 157 0.97 7.31 6.97
C ASN A 157 1.65 8.53 6.34
N VAL A 158 2.97 8.48 6.15
CA VAL A 158 3.72 9.54 5.45
C VAL A 158 3.22 9.70 4.02
N ALA A 159 3.06 8.60 3.28
CA ALA A 159 2.57 8.64 1.91
C ALA A 159 1.18 9.31 1.80
N LEU A 160 0.24 8.91 2.64
CA LEU A 160 -1.09 9.51 2.66
C LEU A 160 -1.05 11.00 2.99
N LYS A 161 -0.25 11.41 3.96
CA LYS A 161 -0.10 12.82 4.35
C LYS A 161 0.44 13.67 3.19
N ILE A 162 1.42 13.15 2.46
CA ILE A 162 2.01 13.86 1.31
C ILE A 162 1.01 13.95 0.15
N ILE A 163 0.29 12.86 -0.15
CA ILE A 163 -0.73 12.86 -1.21
C ILE A 163 -1.86 13.82 -0.85
N ASP A 164 -2.32 13.85 0.40
CA ASP A 164 -3.34 14.77 0.88
C ASP A 164 -2.92 16.24 0.71
N ARG A 165 -1.70 16.59 1.09
CA ARG A 165 -1.12 17.91 0.87
C ARG A 165 -1.04 18.28 -0.61
N ALA A 166 -0.69 17.31 -1.46
CA ALA A 166 -0.67 17.51 -2.91
C ALA A 166 -2.08 17.74 -3.48
N ILE A 167 -3.08 17.00 -3.00
CA ILE A 167 -4.49 17.25 -3.35
C ILE A 167 -4.89 18.67 -2.94
N GLN A 168 -4.54 19.09 -1.74
CA GLN A 168 -4.90 20.40 -1.21
C GLN A 168 -4.39 21.57 -2.10
N ILE A 169 -3.12 21.52 -2.52
CA ILE A 169 -2.55 22.59 -3.38
C ILE A 169 -3.13 22.56 -4.80
N HIS A 170 -3.64 21.41 -5.27
CA HIS A 170 -4.32 21.30 -6.56
C HIS A 170 -5.79 21.76 -6.51
N GLY A 171 -6.38 21.88 -5.32
CA GLY A 171 -7.79 22.26 -5.16
C GLY A 171 -8.74 21.26 -5.83
N GLY A 172 -9.75 21.73 -6.54
CA GLY A 172 -10.73 20.89 -7.23
C GLY A 172 -10.13 19.91 -8.25
N GLU A 173 -9.02 20.28 -8.91
CA GLU A 173 -8.31 19.35 -9.80
C GLU A 173 -7.72 18.16 -9.03
N GLY A 174 -7.26 18.36 -7.79
CA GLY A 174 -6.65 17.32 -6.96
C GLY A 174 -7.61 16.20 -6.54
N VAL A 175 -8.90 16.50 -6.39
CA VAL A 175 -9.94 15.51 -6.05
C VAL A 175 -10.61 14.93 -7.29
N SER A 176 -10.31 15.43 -8.47
CA SER A 176 -10.83 14.95 -9.75
C SER A 176 -9.92 13.93 -10.41
N GLN A 177 -10.37 13.33 -11.52
CA GLN A 177 -9.56 12.45 -12.36
C GLN A 177 -8.65 13.19 -13.35
N LEU A 178 -8.58 14.51 -13.28
CA LEU A 178 -7.64 15.32 -14.08
C LEU A 178 -6.20 15.17 -13.59
N THR A 179 -6.02 14.75 -12.35
CA THR A 179 -4.73 14.38 -11.76
C THR A 179 -4.78 12.95 -11.23
N PRO A 180 -3.64 12.27 -11.09
CA PRO A 180 -3.63 10.92 -10.50
C PRO A 180 -3.83 10.93 -8.98
N LEU A 181 -3.87 12.09 -8.33
CA LEU A 181 -3.80 12.21 -6.86
C LEU A 181 -4.97 11.55 -6.15
N ALA A 182 -6.20 11.70 -6.66
CA ALA A 182 -7.38 11.08 -6.06
C ALA A 182 -7.28 9.54 -6.05
N SER A 183 -6.87 8.93 -7.18
CA SER A 183 -6.66 7.49 -7.25
C SER A 183 -5.47 7.03 -6.41
N MET A 184 -4.37 7.80 -6.40
CA MET A 184 -3.21 7.52 -5.54
C MET A 184 -3.60 7.53 -4.06
N TYR A 185 -4.43 8.49 -3.62
CA TYR A 185 -4.92 8.55 -2.25
C TYR A 185 -5.73 7.31 -1.89
N ALA A 186 -6.68 6.94 -2.75
CA ALA A 186 -7.52 5.75 -2.55
C ALA A 186 -6.67 4.47 -2.41
N HIS A 187 -5.72 4.24 -3.33
CA HIS A 187 -4.85 3.07 -3.31
C HIS A 187 -3.92 3.07 -2.09
N MET A 188 -3.27 4.19 -1.76
CA MET A 188 -2.39 4.25 -0.60
C MET A 188 -3.15 4.12 0.72
N ARG A 189 -4.41 4.57 0.78
CA ARG A 189 -5.25 4.39 1.97
C ARG A 189 -5.51 2.93 2.31
N THR A 190 -5.58 2.07 1.30
CA THR A 190 -5.75 0.63 1.50
C THR A 190 -4.55 -0.04 2.15
N LEU A 191 -3.33 0.49 1.95
CA LEU A 191 -2.12 -0.08 2.54
C LEU A 191 -2.07 -0.01 4.07
N ARG A 192 -2.86 0.84 4.71
CA ARG A 192 -2.91 0.92 6.18
C ARG A 192 -3.55 -0.31 6.82
N PRO A 193 -4.76 -0.76 6.42
CA PRO A 193 -5.39 -1.94 6.98
C PRO A 193 -4.89 -3.26 6.37
N VAL A 194 -4.34 -3.25 5.16
CA VAL A 194 -3.94 -4.47 4.44
C VAL A 194 -2.52 -4.90 4.81
N SER A 195 -2.33 -6.22 5.03
CA SER A 195 -1.09 -6.97 5.38
C SER A 195 -0.47 -6.64 6.71
#